data_33e7215e3c28f758756f774c314739fe
#
_entry.id   33e7215e3c28f758756f774c314739fe
#
_cell.length_a   1.000
_cell.length_b   1.000
_cell.length_c   1.000
_cell.angle_alpha   90.00
_cell.angle_beta   90.00
_cell.angle_gamma   90.00
#
_symmetry.space_group_name_H-M   'P 1'
#
loop_
_entity.id
_entity.type
_entity.pdbx_description
1 polymer ?
#
loop_
_entity_poly.entity_id
_entity_poly.type
_entity_poly.pdbx_seq_one_letter_code
_entity_poly.pdbx_strand_id
1 'polypeptide(L)' 'PEVGQIVLAQHPLRKDTKIIKRIQSLDGNKVFLVGDNPDPTASEDSHNFGMIDLSNIYALIID' A
#
# COMPACT_ATOMS: atom_id res chain seq x y z
N PRO A 1 4.02 0.17 11.52
CA PRO A 1 4.46 -0.42 10.24
C PRO A 1 5.86 0.04 9.87
N GLU A 2 6.58 -0.82 9.13
CA GLU A 2 7.96 -0.58 8.74
C GLU A 2 8.13 -0.88 7.26
N VAL A 3 9.15 -0.25 6.68
CA VAL A 3 9.53 -0.52 5.29
C VAL A 3 9.83 -2.00 5.13
N GLY A 4 9.32 -2.58 4.05
CA GLY A 4 9.49 -4.01 3.74
C GLY A 4 8.35 -4.89 4.20
N GLN A 5 7.47 -4.41 5.06
CA GLN A 5 6.32 -5.18 5.52
C GLN A 5 5.22 -5.22 4.46
N ILE A 6 4.49 -6.33 4.42
CA ILE A 6 3.30 -6.46 3.59
C ILE A 6 2.07 -6.15 4.44
N VAL A 7 1.22 -5.28 3.94
CA VAL A 7 0.06 -4.79 4.68
C VAL A 7 -1.23 -4.93 3.88
N LEU A 8 -2.34 -5.02 4.60
CA LEU A 8 -3.68 -4.91 4.04
C LEU A 8 -4.13 -3.47 4.24
N ALA A 9 -4.51 -2.80 3.16
CA ALA A 9 -4.86 -1.39 3.20
C ALA A 9 -6.11 -1.09 2.38
N GLN A 10 -6.76 0.01 2.73
CA GLN A 10 -7.89 0.53 1.96
C GLN A 10 -7.38 1.23 0.70
N HIS A 11 -7.95 0.87 -0.45
CA HIS A 11 -7.65 1.59 -1.69
C HIS A 11 -8.09 3.05 -1.53
N PRO A 12 -7.23 4.03 -1.83
CA PRO A 12 -7.56 5.43 -1.56
C PRO A 12 -8.67 5.99 -2.45
N LEU A 13 -8.89 5.41 -3.62
CA LEU A 13 -9.85 5.91 -4.59
C LEU A 13 -11.08 5.01 -4.72
N ARG A 14 -11.07 3.82 -4.11
CA ARG A 14 -12.16 2.84 -4.20
C ARG A 14 -12.50 2.35 -2.81
N LYS A 15 -13.58 2.85 -2.25
CA LYS A 15 -13.94 2.59 -0.85
C LYS A 15 -14.21 1.12 -0.54
N ASP A 16 -14.66 0.35 -1.53
CA ASP A 16 -14.99 -1.06 -1.34
C ASP A 16 -13.82 -1.99 -1.64
N THR A 17 -12.66 -1.45 -1.98
CA THR A 17 -11.52 -2.22 -2.43
C THR A 17 -10.41 -2.18 -1.40
N LYS A 18 -9.95 -3.37 -0.97
CA LYS A 18 -8.76 -3.51 -0.14
C LYS A 18 -7.63 -4.04 -0.99
N ILE A 19 -6.42 -3.59 -0.67
CA ILE A 19 -5.23 -3.99 -1.41
C ILE A 19 -4.20 -4.58 -0.45
N ILE A 20 -3.42 -5.53 -0.95
CA ILE A 20 -2.30 -6.13 -0.23
C ILE A 20 -1.03 -5.70 -0.95
N LYS A 21 -0.22 -4.91 -0.28
CA LYS A 21 0.97 -4.31 -0.88
C LYS A 21 2.10 -4.27 0.12
N ARG A 22 3.31 -4.06 -0.39
CA ARG A 22 4.52 -3.94 0.42
C ARG A 22 4.84 -2.46 0.64
N ILE A 23 5.26 -2.12 1.84
CA ILE A 23 5.68 -0.75 2.15
C ILE A 23 7.06 -0.52 1.57
N GLN A 24 7.17 0.45 0.65
CA GLN A 24 8.44 0.84 0.08
C GLN A 24 9.09 1.97 0.88
N SER A 25 8.30 2.93 1.34
CA SER A 25 8.83 4.03 2.13
C SER A 25 7.75 4.60 3.05
N LEU A 26 8.20 5.31 4.07
CA LEU A 26 7.34 5.99 5.04
C LEU A 26 7.76 7.47 5.09
N ASP A 27 6.76 8.35 5.21
CA ASP A 27 6.99 9.78 5.32
C ASP A 27 5.96 10.36 6.28
N GLY A 28 6.37 10.53 7.55
CA GLY A 28 5.45 10.98 8.59
C GLY A 28 4.30 9.98 8.76
N ASN A 29 3.07 10.43 8.55
CA ASN A 29 1.89 9.57 8.61
C ASN A 29 1.42 9.12 7.22
N LYS A 30 2.28 9.16 6.23
CA LYS A 30 2.02 8.69 4.88
C LYS A 30 2.88 7.49 4.55
N VAL A 31 2.40 6.66 3.63
CA VAL A 31 3.09 5.45 3.22
C VAL A 31 3.02 5.28 1.72
N PHE A 32 4.15 4.87 1.13
CA PHE A 32 4.23 4.52 -0.29
C PHE A 32 4.20 3.01 -0.42
N LEU A 33 3.16 2.49 -1.07
CA LEU A 33 2.93 1.06 -1.22
C LEU A 33 3.23 0.61 -2.64
N VAL A 34 3.86 -0.55 -2.77
CA VAL A 34 4.20 -1.13 -4.07
C VAL A 34 3.74 -2.58 -4.13
N GLY A 35 3.36 -3.02 -5.34
CA GLY A 35 3.04 -4.41 -5.59
C GLY A 35 4.30 -5.21 -5.87
N ASP A 36 4.33 -6.46 -5.40
CA ASP A 36 5.43 -7.37 -5.71
C ASP A 36 5.29 -7.99 -7.10
N ASN A 37 4.09 -7.86 -7.69
CA ASN A 37 3.82 -8.41 -9.01
C ASN A 37 4.47 -7.53 -10.08
N PRO A 38 5.32 -8.09 -10.96
CA PRO A 38 5.99 -7.30 -12.00
C PRO A 38 5.08 -6.86 -13.15
N ASP A 39 3.85 -7.34 -13.20
CA ASP A 39 2.90 -6.98 -14.27
C ASP A 39 2.44 -5.53 -14.08
N PRO A 40 2.86 -4.60 -14.96
CA PRO A 40 2.49 -3.19 -14.81
C PRO A 40 1.00 -2.94 -15.02
N THR A 41 0.29 -3.83 -15.70
CA THR A 41 -1.14 -3.64 -15.95
C THR A 41 -1.99 -4.06 -14.76
N ALA A 42 -1.45 -4.89 -13.87
CA ALA A 42 -2.13 -5.32 -12.66
C ALA A 42 -1.79 -4.46 -11.46
N SER A 43 -0.96 -3.46 -11.63
CA SER A 43 -0.41 -2.69 -10.52
C SER A 43 -1.34 -1.54 -10.16
N GLU A 44 -2.06 -1.69 -9.04
CA GLU A 44 -2.76 -0.57 -8.40
C GLU A 44 -2.03 -0.26 -7.11
N ASP A 45 -0.99 0.56 -7.20
CA ASP A 45 -0.17 0.91 -6.07
C ASP A 45 0.15 2.40 -6.06
N SER A 46 1.06 2.81 -5.17
CA SER A 46 1.36 4.23 -5.00
C SER A 46 2.02 4.87 -6.22
N HIS A 47 2.52 4.09 -7.17
CA HIS A 47 2.97 4.66 -8.45
C HIS A 47 1.81 5.28 -9.22
N ASN A 48 0.59 4.75 -9.02
CA ASN A 48 -0.60 5.25 -9.69
C ASN A 48 -1.35 6.28 -8.87
N PHE A 49 -1.47 6.07 -7.55
CA PHE A 49 -2.33 6.93 -6.72
C PHE A 49 -1.57 7.71 -5.64
N GLY A 50 -0.23 7.61 -5.61
CA GLY A 50 0.56 8.35 -4.64
C GLY A 50 0.56 7.75 -3.25
N MET A 51 1.16 8.46 -2.31
CA MET A 51 1.21 8.02 -0.91
C MET A 51 -0.19 8.06 -0.29
N ILE A 52 -0.43 7.13 0.64
CA ILE A 52 -1.69 7.07 1.36
C ILE A 52 -1.45 7.27 2.85
N ASP A 53 -2.53 7.58 3.57
CA ASP A 53 -2.45 7.75 5.02
C ASP A 53 -2.21 6.41 5.71
N LEU A 54 -1.39 6.41 6.77
CA LEU A 54 -1.22 5.23 7.60
C LEU A 54 -2.55 4.74 8.18
N SER A 55 -3.50 5.64 8.38
CA SER A 55 -4.83 5.27 8.87
C SER A 55 -5.59 4.36 7.90
N ASN A 56 -5.16 4.27 6.65
CA ASN A 56 -5.77 3.37 5.67
C ASN A 56 -5.24 1.94 5.79
N ILE A 57 -4.25 1.69 6.63
CA ILE A 57 -3.71 0.36 6.83
C ILE A 57 -4.53 -0.35 7.90
N TYR A 58 -5.08 -1.53 7.56
CA TYR A 58 -5.89 -2.31 8.47
C TYR A 58 -5.05 -3.30 9.29
N ALA A 59 -4.06 -3.91 8.66
CA ALA A 59 -3.32 -4.99 9.31
C ALA A 59 -1.98 -5.22 8.64
N LEU A 60 -1.03 -5.76 9.41
CA LEU A 60 0.22 -6.30 8.90
C LEU A 60 -0.05 -7.74 8.47
N ILE A 61 0.36 -8.10 7.26
CA ILE A 61 0.21 -9.46 6.75
C ILE A 61 1.51 -10.23 6.99
N ILE A 62 2.63 -9.65 6.59
CA ILE A 62 3.96 -10.27 6.70
C ILE A 62 4.97 -9.21 7.09
N ASP A 63 5.84 -9.56 8.01
CA ASP A 63 6.96 -8.70 8.41
C ASP A 63 8.11 -8.78 7.40
#